data_cbbdd18b41eaf3a93b276c3bd9eb35c3
#
_entry.id   cbbdd18b41eaf3a93b276c3bd9eb35c3
#
_cell.length_a   1.000
_cell.length_b   1.000
_cell.length_c   1.000
_cell.angle_alpha   90.00
_cell.angle_beta   90.00
_cell.angle_gamma   90.00
#
_symmetry.space_group_name_H-M   'P 1'
#
loop_
_entity.id
_entity.type
_entity.pdbx_description
1 polymer ?
#
loop_
_entity_poly.entity_id
_entity_poly.type
_entity_poly.pdbx_seq_one_letter_code
_entity_poly.pdbx_strand_id
1 'polypeptide(L)'
;MENVKLNTIEEAIEDFKAGNFVIVVDDEDRENEGDLIIAAEKITPEKVNFMLKHARGVLCAPITVSRCKELDLPHQVSDNTSVLGTPFTVTIDKLEGCSTGVSAADRAATIQALADPASTPATFGRPGHINPLYAQEKGVLRRAGHTEATIDMARLAGLYPAGALMEIMNEDGTICLLYTSPSPRDYAAS
;
A
#
# COMPACT_ATOMS: atom_id res chain seq x y z
N MET A 1 -23.76 15.86 11.87
CA MET A 1 -22.69 14.92 11.43
C MET A 1 -23.31 13.54 11.48
N GLU A 2 -23.52 12.89 10.34
CA GLU A 2 -23.92 11.49 10.33
C GLU A 2 -22.81 10.68 10.99
N ASN A 3 -23.17 9.79 11.93
CA ASN A 3 -22.20 8.89 12.56
C ASN A 3 -21.69 7.92 11.49
N VAL A 4 -20.51 8.16 10.95
CA VAL A 4 -19.83 7.19 10.09
C VAL A 4 -19.57 5.93 10.93
N LYS A 5 -20.24 4.83 10.59
CA LYS A 5 -20.04 3.55 11.26
C LYS A 5 -18.82 2.87 10.66
N LEU A 6 -17.72 2.85 11.41
CA LEU A 6 -16.55 2.05 11.03
C LEU A 6 -16.82 0.55 11.20
N ASN A 7 -16.20 -0.26 10.35
CA ASN A 7 -16.16 -1.70 10.51
C ASN A 7 -15.26 -2.09 11.70
N THR A 8 -15.46 -3.29 12.23
CA THR A 8 -14.52 -3.85 13.23
C THR A 8 -13.21 -4.27 12.58
N ILE A 9 -12.16 -4.39 13.39
CA ILE A 9 -10.86 -4.88 12.90
C ILE A 9 -10.98 -6.31 12.38
N GLU A 10 -11.80 -7.16 13.01
CA GLU A 10 -12.03 -8.54 12.60
C GLU A 10 -12.68 -8.60 11.20
N GLU A 11 -13.69 -7.78 10.95
CA GLU A 11 -14.31 -7.67 9.62
C GLU A 11 -13.29 -7.21 8.57
N ALA A 12 -12.47 -6.20 8.90
CA ALA A 12 -11.44 -5.70 8.01
C ALA A 12 -10.35 -6.75 7.70
N ILE A 13 -9.95 -7.56 8.71
CA ILE A 13 -8.99 -8.66 8.52
C ILE A 13 -9.56 -9.72 7.57
N GLU A 14 -10.83 -10.11 7.71
CA GLU A 14 -11.45 -11.10 6.82
C GLU A 14 -11.57 -10.56 5.38
N ASP A 15 -11.94 -9.30 5.19
CA ASP A 15 -11.95 -8.67 3.88
C ASP A 15 -10.55 -8.62 3.26
N PHE A 16 -9.53 -8.20 4.02
CA PHE A 16 -8.15 -8.14 3.58
C PHE A 16 -7.60 -9.53 3.19
N LYS A 17 -7.92 -10.56 3.99
CA LYS A 17 -7.57 -11.95 3.73
C LYS A 17 -8.23 -12.50 2.46
N ALA A 18 -9.48 -12.14 2.22
CA ALA A 18 -10.20 -12.48 0.99
C ALA A 18 -9.63 -11.77 -0.24
N GLY A 19 -8.79 -10.75 -0.04
CA GLY A 19 -8.22 -9.93 -1.10
C GLY A 19 -9.10 -8.76 -1.49
N ASN A 20 -10.07 -8.39 -0.65
CA ASN A 20 -10.83 -7.17 -0.83
C ASN A 20 -9.99 -5.96 -0.39
N PHE A 21 -10.35 -4.80 -0.91
CA PHE A 21 -9.78 -3.54 -0.41
C PHE A 21 -10.33 -3.20 0.97
N VAL A 22 -9.47 -2.61 1.78
CA VAL A 22 -9.85 -1.99 3.05
C VAL A 22 -9.42 -0.53 2.99
N ILE A 23 -10.27 0.38 3.48
CA ILE A 23 -9.89 1.77 3.72
C ILE A 23 -9.44 1.88 5.17
N VAL A 24 -8.22 2.34 5.36
CA VAL A 24 -7.67 2.67 6.67
C VAL A 24 -7.58 4.18 6.76
N VAL A 25 -8.08 4.73 7.85
CA VAL A 25 -8.00 6.16 8.15
C VAL A 25 -7.13 6.36 9.38
N ASP A 26 -6.37 7.42 9.42
CA ASP A 26 -5.56 7.80 10.56
C ASP A 26 -6.16 8.96 11.34
N ASP A 27 -5.46 9.40 12.39
CA ASP A 27 -5.90 10.44 13.30
C ASP A 27 -5.89 11.81 12.61
N GLU A 28 -6.87 12.68 12.97
CA GLU A 28 -6.97 14.06 12.47
C GLU A 28 -5.72 14.89 12.80
N ASP A 29 -5.03 14.56 13.89
CA ASP A 29 -3.79 15.23 14.33
C ASP A 29 -2.54 14.69 13.61
N ARG A 30 -2.66 13.65 12.72
CA ARG A 30 -1.55 13.07 11.96
C ARG A 30 -1.59 13.50 10.49
N GLU A 31 -2.01 12.65 9.57
CA GLU A 31 -2.15 12.95 8.14
C GLU A 31 -3.59 13.36 7.81
N ASN A 32 -4.55 12.86 8.60
CA ASN A 32 -5.98 13.03 8.36
C ASN A 32 -6.36 12.58 6.95
N GLU A 33 -5.87 11.41 6.58
CA GLU A 33 -6.06 10.82 5.24
C GLU A 33 -6.68 9.44 5.37
N GLY A 34 -7.25 8.97 4.26
CA GLY A 34 -7.71 7.60 4.08
C GLY A 34 -6.93 6.93 2.97
N ASP A 35 -6.35 5.76 3.25
CA ASP A 35 -5.65 4.95 2.27
C ASP A 35 -6.45 3.70 1.90
N LEU A 36 -6.49 3.43 0.61
CA LEU A 36 -6.98 2.17 0.08
C LEU A 36 -5.84 1.15 0.16
N ILE A 37 -6.00 0.09 0.96
CA ILE A 37 -4.97 -0.93 1.17
C ILE A 37 -5.41 -2.32 0.71
N ILE A 38 -4.45 -3.15 0.32
CA ILE A 38 -4.65 -4.56 -0.06
C ILE A 38 -3.36 -5.36 0.15
N ALA A 39 -3.49 -6.67 0.41
CA ALA A 39 -2.33 -7.57 0.49
C ALA A 39 -1.62 -7.71 -0.87
N ALA A 40 -0.28 -7.70 -0.87
CA ALA A 40 0.52 -7.84 -2.08
C ALA A 40 0.26 -9.16 -2.83
N GLU A 41 0.02 -10.26 -2.11
CA GLU A 41 -0.34 -11.56 -2.70
C GLU A 41 -1.68 -11.56 -3.45
N LYS A 42 -2.57 -10.61 -3.13
CA LYS A 42 -3.94 -10.51 -3.65
C LYS A 42 -4.12 -9.43 -4.70
N ILE A 43 -3.06 -8.66 -4.98
CA ILE A 43 -3.12 -7.61 -6.00
C ILE A 43 -3.24 -8.23 -7.41
N THR A 44 -4.03 -7.61 -8.27
CA THR A 44 -4.17 -7.99 -9.69
C THR A 44 -4.09 -6.74 -10.57
N PRO A 45 -3.91 -6.88 -11.90
CA PRO A 45 -3.95 -5.73 -12.80
C PRO A 45 -5.25 -4.91 -12.67
N GLU A 46 -6.40 -5.57 -12.51
CA GLU A 46 -7.70 -4.92 -12.35
C GLU A 46 -7.75 -4.10 -11.07
N LYS A 47 -7.18 -4.64 -9.98
CA LYS A 47 -7.10 -3.96 -8.68
C LYS A 47 -6.15 -2.76 -8.72
N VAL A 48 -5.00 -2.88 -9.36
CA VAL A 48 -4.12 -1.72 -9.59
C VAL A 48 -4.86 -0.66 -10.40
N ASN A 49 -5.55 -1.05 -11.48
CA ASN A 49 -6.32 -0.10 -12.27
C ASN A 49 -7.47 0.55 -11.48
N PHE A 50 -8.10 -0.22 -10.56
CA PHE A 50 -9.10 0.32 -9.64
C PHE A 50 -8.49 1.39 -8.72
N MET A 51 -7.36 1.11 -8.08
CA MET A 51 -6.66 2.09 -7.23
C MET A 51 -6.34 3.36 -8.02
N LEU A 52 -5.77 3.25 -9.22
CA LEU A 52 -5.43 4.40 -10.07
C LEU A 52 -6.63 5.24 -10.45
N LYS A 53 -7.78 4.63 -10.70
CA LYS A 53 -9.01 5.33 -11.07
C LYS A 53 -9.70 6.01 -9.90
N HIS A 54 -9.72 5.34 -8.75
CA HIS A 54 -10.59 5.72 -7.65
C HIS A 54 -9.84 6.34 -6.47
N ALA A 55 -8.66 5.85 -6.11
CA ALA A 55 -7.85 6.45 -5.06
C ALA A 55 -7.05 7.65 -5.58
N ARG A 56 -6.34 7.55 -6.70
CA ARG A 56 -5.62 8.64 -7.41
C ARG A 56 -4.34 9.14 -6.74
N GLY A 57 -3.98 8.62 -5.57
CA GLY A 57 -2.76 8.95 -4.85
C GLY A 57 -1.51 8.30 -5.44
N VAL A 58 -0.47 8.16 -4.64
CA VAL A 58 0.77 7.50 -5.02
C VAL A 58 0.71 6.01 -4.70
N LEU A 59 0.90 5.15 -5.71
CA LEU A 59 0.93 3.71 -5.49
C LEU A 59 2.21 3.30 -4.77
N CYS A 60 2.07 2.92 -3.52
CA CYS A 60 3.15 2.49 -2.64
C CYS A 60 3.02 1.01 -2.28
N ALA A 61 4.14 0.41 -1.91
CA ALA A 61 4.21 -1.00 -1.53
C ALA A 61 4.92 -1.17 -0.17
N PRO A 62 4.18 -1.13 0.96
CA PRO A 62 4.72 -1.47 2.26
C PRO A 62 5.31 -2.87 2.30
N ILE A 63 6.53 -3.00 2.83
CA ILE A 63 7.21 -4.27 3.12
C ILE A 63 7.99 -4.15 4.42
N THR A 64 8.36 -5.28 5.01
CA THR A 64 9.13 -5.30 6.25
C THR A 64 10.57 -4.82 6.03
N VAL A 65 11.20 -4.34 7.10
CA VAL A 65 12.63 -3.96 7.10
C VAL A 65 13.52 -5.14 6.67
N SER A 66 13.21 -6.36 7.15
CA SER A 66 13.92 -7.58 6.74
C SER A 66 13.82 -7.81 5.23
N ARG A 67 12.61 -7.66 4.67
CA ARG A 67 12.39 -7.85 3.24
C ARG A 67 13.10 -6.79 2.39
N CYS A 68 13.13 -5.54 2.84
CA CYS A 68 13.92 -4.51 2.18
C CYS A 68 15.41 -4.88 2.10
N LYS A 69 15.98 -5.42 3.20
CA LYS A 69 17.37 -5.87 3.24
C LYS A 69 17.62 -7.07 2.34
N GLU A 70 16.74 -8.08 2.36
CA GLU A 70 16.82 -9.26 1.49
C GLU A 70 16.84 -8.90 0.01
N LEU A 71 16.03 -7.90 -0.37
CA LEU A 71 15.91 -7.44 -1.75
C LEU A 71 16.89 -6.32 -2.13
N ASP A 72 17.79 -5.92 -1.22
CA ASP A 72 18.73 -4.81 -1.42
C ASP A 72 18.04 -3.52 -1.87
N LEU A 73 17.04 -3.11 -1.09
CA LEU A 73 16.27 -1.88 -1.32
C LEU A 73 16.67 -0.82 -0.29
N PRO A 74 17.71 -0.01 -0.54
CA PRO A 74 18.10 1.05 0.37
C PRO A 74 17.07 2.17 0.43
N HIS A 75 17.14 3.01 1.44
CA HIS A 75 16.36 4.25 1.50
C HIS A 75 16.61 5.10 0.26
N GLN A 76 15.59 5.79 -0.20
CA GLN A 76 15.66 6.64 -1.38
C GLN A 76 16.66 7.80 -1.21
N VAL A 77 16.80 8.29 0.02
CA VAL A 77 17.73 9.36 0.40
C VAL A 77 18.47 8.98 1.67
N SER A 78 19.71 9.47 1.78
CA SER A 78 20.55 9.27 2.98
C SER A 78 20.10 10.13 4.16
N ASP A 79 19.53 11.29 3.88
CA ASP A 79 18.96 12.22 4.86
C ASP A 79 17.51 12.52 4.51
N ASN A 80 16.59 11.99 5.33
CA ASN A 80 15.15 12.15 5.12
C ASN A 80 14.68 13.42 5.81
N THR A 81 14.40 14.45 5.02
CA THR A 81 13.90 15.76 5.47
C THR A 81 12.39 15.93 5.30
N SER A 82 11.64 14.85 4.93
CA SER A 82 10.19 14.93 4.79
C SER A 82 9.51 15.18 6.15
N VAL A 83 8.42 15.93 6.13
CA VAL A 83 7.73 16.39 7.38
C VAL A 83 7.36 15.20 8.28
N LEU A 84 6.88 14.11 7.70
CA LEU A 84 6.44 12.90 8.43
C LEU A 84 7.45 11.76 8.38
N GLY A 85 8.64 12.00 7.81
CA GLY A 85 9.69 11.00 7.72
C GLY A 85 9.30 9.76 6.92
N THR A 86 8.44 9.90 5.89
CA THR A 86 7.97 8.78 5.07
C THR A 86 9.13 7.96 4.52
N PRO A 87 9.23 6.67 4.87
CA PRO A 87 10.44 5.89 4.67
C PRO A 87 10.49 5.22 3.28
N PHE A 88 10.50 6.01 2.23
CA PHE A 88 10.65 5.51 0.86
C PHE A 88 11.98 4.80 0.64
N THR A 89 11.93 3.70 -0.11
CA THR A 89 13.11 3.08 -0.70
C THR A 89 13.35 3.61 -2.11
N VAL A 90 14.43 3.18 -2.74
CA VAL A 90 14.57 3.31 -4.20
C VAL A 90 13.37 2.68 -4.89
N THR A 91 12.88 3.32 -5.95
CA THR A 91 11.76 2.80 -6.75
C THR A 91 12.20 1.59 -7.58
N ILE A 92 11.28 0.70 -7.88
CA ILE A 92 11.57 -0.56 -8.57
C ILE A 92 10.54 -0.92 -9.62
N ASP A 93 10.97 -1.76 -10.56
CA ASP A 93 10.10 -2.54 -11.45
C ASP A 93 10.60 -3.98 -11.53
N LYS A 94 9.68 -4.95 -11.61
CA LYS A 94 10.03 -6.32 -11.92
C LYS A 94 10.54 -6.41 -13.37
N LEU A 95 11.67 -7.10 -13.57
CA LEU A 95 12.31 -7.19 -14.88
C LEU A 95 11.68 -8.26 -15.77
N GLU A 96 11.59 -9.48 -15.25
CA GLU A 96 11.08 -10.61 -16.04
C GLU A 96 9.57 -10.58 -16.19
N GLY A 97 9.08 -10.71 -17.42
CA GLY A 97 7.65 -10.76 -17.73
C GLY A 97 6.93 -9.41 -17.67
N CYS A 98 7.68 -8.30 -17.53
CA CYS A 98 7.15 -6.95 -17.58
C CYS A 98 7.64 -6.19 -18.82
N SER A 99 6.94 -5.12 -19.18
CA SER A 99 7.29 -4.24 -20.29
C SER A 99 8.06 -3.00 -19.81
N THR A 100 7.38 -1.85 -19.75
CA THR A 100 8.00 -0.59 -19.31
C THR A 100 7.84 -0.32 -17.80
N GLY A 101 7.15 -1.19 -17.07
CA GLY A 101 6.88 -1.03 -15.63
C GLY A 101 5.64 -0.19 -15.29
N VAL A 102 5.09 0.56 -16.24
CA VAL A 102 4.01 1.55 -15.97
C VAL A 102 2.61 0.92 -16.00
N SER A 103 2.39 -0.12 -16.81
CA SER A 103 1.06 -0.71 -16.96
C SER A 103 0.52 -1.24 -15.63
N ALA A 104 -0.80 -1.32 -15.49
CA ALA A 104 -1.40 -1.93 -14.30
C ALA A 104 -0.93 -3.39 -14.11
N ALA A 105 -0.67 -4.11 -15.20
CA ALA A 105 -0.14 -5.47 -15.18
C ALA A 105 1.30 -5.51 -14.64
N ASP A 106 2.19 -4.63 -15.15
CA ASP A 106 3.58 -4.57 -14.70
C ASP A 106 3.68 -4.17 -13.22
N ARG A 107 2.87 -3.17 -12.80
CA ARG A 107 2.83 -2.73 -11.41
C ARG A 107 2.30 -3.83 -10.47
N ALA A 108 1.24 -4.53 -10.87
CA ALA A 108 0.72 -5.67 -10.10
C ALA A 108 1.78 -6.77 -9.97
N ALA A 109 2.47 -7.13 -11.07
CA ALA A 109 3.54 -8.12 -11.07
C ALA A 109 4.72 -7.70 -10.18
N THR A 110 5.07 -6.41 -10.16
CA THR A 110 6.13 -5.88 -9.29
C THR A 110 5.74 -5.98 -7.82
N ILE A 111 4.51 -5.61 -7.46
CA ILE A 111 4.01 -5.69 -6.08
C ILE A 111 3.92 -7.15 -5.62
N GLN A 112 3.40 -8.05 -6.46
CA GLN A 112 3.35 -9.49 -6.16
C GLN A 112 4.74 -10.06 -5.91
N ALA A 113 5.74 -9.66 -6.72
CA ALA A 113 7.12 -10.13 -6.57
C ALA A 113 7.75 -9.69 -5.23
N LEU A 114 7.31 -8.58 -4.62
CA LEU A 114 7.75 -8.18 -3.27
C LEU A 114 7.31 -9.19 -2.20
N ALA A 115 6.17 -9.84 -2.38
CA ALA A 115 5.64 -10.86 -1.49
C ALA A 115 6.11 -12.29 -1.83
N ASP A 116 6.75 -12.49 -2.98
CA ASP A 116 7.25 -13.81 -3.40
C ASP A 116 8.60 -14.12 -2.72
N PRO A 117 8.68 -15.15 -1.84
CA PRO A 117 9.93 -15.53 -1.20
C PRO A 117 11.06 -15.91 -2.18
N ALA A 118 10.72 -16.30 -3.41
CA ALA A 118 11.71 -16.66 -4.44
C ALA A 118 12.36 -15.42 -5.08
N SER A 119 11.80 -14.24 -4.92
CA SER A 119 12.36 -13.00 -5.45
C SER A 119 13.67 -12.62 -4.77
N THR A 120 14.63 -12.20 -5.57
CA THR A 120 15.98 -11.78 -5.17
C THR A 120 16.23 -10.32 -5.59
N PRO A 121 17.34 -9.70 -5.19
CA PRO A 121 17.70 -8.36 -5.71
C PRO A 121 17.72 -8.27 -7.23
N ALA A 122 18.10 -9.34 -7.93
CA ALA A 122 18.15 -9.38 -9.39
C ALA A 122 16.75 -9.45 -10.06
N THR A 123 15.70 -9.73 -9.30
CA THR A 123 14.32 -9.71 -9.80
C THR A 123 13.87 -8.30 -10.22
N PHE A 124 14.48 -7.27 -9.64
CA PHE A 124 14.05 -5.87 -9.77
C PHE A 124 15.07 -4.98 -10.46
N GLY A 125 14.61 -4.19 -11.43
CA GLY A 125 15.29 -3.00 -11.93
C GLY A 125 15.12 -1.81 -10.99
N ARG A 126 16.10 -0.92 -10.96
CA ARG A 126 16.17 0.31 -10.17
C ARG A 126 16.73 1.44 -11.04
N PRO A 127 16.07 2.62 -11.12
CA PRO A 127 14.76 2.96 -10.56
C PRO A 127 13.61 2.29 -11.32
N GLY A 128 12.37 2.41 -10.79
CA GLY A 128 11.16 1.91 -11.41
C GLY A 128 9.93 2.75 -11.06
N HIS A 129 8.74 2.15 -11.14
CA HIS A 129 7.46 2.85 -11.00
C HIS A 129 6.66 2.43 -9.75
N ILE A 130 7.14 1.47 -8.97
CA ILE A 130 6.59 1.13 -7.67
C ILE A 130 7.47 1.73 -6.57
N ASN A 131 6.84 2.27 -5.54
CA ASN A 131 7.45 2.93 -4.40
C ASN A 131 7.39 2.03 -3.16
N PRO A 132 8.39 1.17 -2.89
CA PRO A 132 8.38 0.40 -1.65
C PRO A 132 8.61 1.30 -0.44
N LEU A 133 7.99 0.92 0.69
CA LEU A 133 8.08 1.62 1.97
C LEU A 133 8.59 0.67 3.06
N TYR A 134 9.54 1.17 3.88
CA TYR A 134 9.94 0.48 5.10
C TYR A 134 8.84 0.56 6.15
N ALA A 135 8.19 -0.55 6.50
CA ALA A 135 7.33 -0.59 7.67
C ALA A 135 8.17 -0.72 8.94
N GLN A 136 7.90 0.12 9.93
CA GLN A 136 8.62 0.08 11.21
C GLN A 136 8.40 -1.25 11.92
N GLU A 137 9.46 -1.79 12.54
CA GLU A 137 9.35 -2.94 13.42
C GLU A 137 8.40 -2.61 14.57
N LYS A 138 7.56 -3.59 14.98
CA LYS A 138 6.46 -3.47 15.95
C LYS A 138 5.19 -2.79 15.41
N GLY A 139 5.13 -2.51 14.11
CA GLY A 139 3.92 -2.09 13.41
C GLY A 139 3.29 -0.80 13.94
N VAL A 140 1.96 -0.76 13.96
CA VAL A 140 1.18 0.41 14.39
C VAL A 140 1.46 0.84 15.84
N LEU A 141 1.93 -0.07 16.68
CA LEU A 141 2.33 0.26 18.06
C LEU A 141 3.61 1.10 18.12
N ARG A 142 4.39 1.13 17.06
CA ARG A 142 5.59 1.96 16.95
C ARG A 142 5.33 3.24 16.15
N ARG A 143 4.60 3.15 15.05
CA ARG A 143 4.20 4.26 14.18
C ARG A 143 2.78 4.01 13.68
N ALA A 144 1.84 4.84 14.11
CA ALA A 144 0.42 4.70 13.76
C ALA A 144 0.14 5.23 12.34
N GLY A 145 0.78 4.63 11.33
CA GLY A 145 0.66 5.02 9.92
C GLY A 145 0.12 3.90 9.06
N HIS A 146 -0.42 4.26 7.89
CA HIS A 146 -0.99 3.35 6.89
C HIS A 146 0.00 2.26 6.44
N THR A 147 1.30 2.61 6.34
CA THR A 147 2.39 1.67 6.04
C THR A 147 2.43 0.51 7.03
N GLU A 148 2.45 0.82 8.33
CA GLU A 148 2.48 -0.16 9.42
C GLU A 148 1.16 -0.92 9.52
N ALA A 149 0.03 -0.23 9.37
CA ALA A 149 -1.28 -0.85 9.37
C ALA A 149 -1.42 -1.91 8.26
N THR A 150 -0.92 -1.63 7.06
CA THR A 150 -0.93 -2.59 5.94
C THR A 150 -0.16 -3.87 6.28
N ILE A 151 1.02 -3.75 6.92
CA ILE A 151 1.83 -4.91 7.32
C ILE A 151 1.18 -5.69 8.45
N ASP A 152 0.62 -5.01 9.45
CA ASP A 152 -0.04 -5.67 10.58
C ASP A 152 -1.32 -6.38 10.12
N MET A 153 -2.10 -5.77 9.21
CA MET A 153 -3.25 -6.42 8.58
C MET A 153 -2.85 -7.69 7.82
N ALA A 154 -1.76 -7.65 7.05
CA ALA A 154 -1.26 -8.83 6.34
C ALA A 154 -0.88 -9.96 7.32
N ARG A 155 -0.17 -9.63 8.42
CA ARG A 155 0.19 -10.60 9.47
C ARG A 155 -1.03 -11.21 10.15
N LEU A 156 -2.00 -10.36 10.55
CA LEU A 156 -3.23 -10.81 11.21
C LEU A 156 -4.11 -11.66 10.29
N ALA A 157 -4.10 -11.37 8.99
CA ALA A 157 -4.77 -12.17 7.97
C ALA A 157 -4.05 -13.50 7.63
N GLY A 158 -2.83 -13.71 8.16
CA GLY A 158 -2.01 -14.89 7.86
C GLY A 158 -1.40 -14.88 6.46
N LEU A 159 -1.22 -13.69 5.87
CA LEU A 159 -0.63 -13.47 4.56
C LEU A 159 0.84 -13.02 4.68
N TYR A 160 1.57 -13.03 3.57
CA TYR A 160 2.92 -12.47 3.55
C TYR A 160 2.89 -10.98 3.94
N PRO A 161 3.79 -10.51 4.84
CA PRO A 161 3.77 -9.14 5.35
C PRO A 161 4.27 -8.12 4.30
N ALA A 162 3.49 -7.96 3.26
CA ALA A 162 3.64 -7.00 2.19
C ALA A 162 2.26 -6.59 1.67
N GLY A 163 2.12 -5.36 1.20
CA GLY A 163 0.86 -4.87 0.65
C GLY A 163 1.04 -3.82 -0.41
N ALA A 164 -0.08 -3.32 -0.90
CA ALA A 164 -0.17 -2.09 -1.66
C ALA A 164 -1.05 -1.11 -0.91
N LEU A 165 -0.72 0.16 -0.99
CA LEU A 165 -1.54 1.26 -0.48
C LEU A 165 -1.53 2.43 -1.47
N MET A 166 -2.59 3.24 -1.40
CA MET A 166 -2.71 4.47 -2.17
C MET A 166 -3.66 5.42 -1.44
N GLU A 167 -3.23 6.65 -1.26
CA GLU A 167 -4.02 7.72 -0.65
C GLU A 167 -5.27 7.99 -1.50
N ILE A 168 -6.41 8.27 -0.84
CA ILE A 168 -7.67 8.56 -1.51
C ILE A 168 -7.79 10.09 -1.70
N MET A 169 -7.94 10.49 -2.94
CA MET A 169 -8.11 11.89 -3.33
C MET A 169 -9.49 12.11 -3.97
N ASN A 170 -10.03 13.28 -3.76
CA ASN A 170 -11.22 13.77 -4.45
C ASN A 170 -10.96 14.01 -5.95
N GLU A 171 -12.01 14.16 -6.74
CA GLU A 171 -11.89 14.42 -8.19
C GLU A 171 -11.22 15.75 -8.53
N ASP A 172 -11.30 16.71 -7.62
CA ASP A 172 -10.64 18.01 -7.74
C ASP A 172 -9.16 18.00 -7.34
N GLY A 173 -8.63 16.82 -6.90
CA GLY A 173 -7.24 16.64 -6.49
C GLY A 173 -6.96 16.99 -5.03
N THR A 174 -7.96 17.33 -4.23
CA THR A 174 -7.80 17.49 -2.78
C THR A 174 -7.81 16.14 -2.06
N ILE A 175 -7.26 16.08 -0.85
CA ILE A 175 -7.31 14.87 -0.02
C ILE A 175 -8.76 14.59 0.41
N CYS A 176 -9.17 13.32 0.31
CA CYS A 176 -10.49 12.87 0.73
C CYS A 176 -10.50 12.63 2.24
N LEU A 177 -11.24 13.45 2.98
CA LEU A 177 -11.37 13.32 4.43
C LEU A 177 -12.36 12.20 4.81
N LEU A 178 -12.23 11.64 6.02
CA LEU A 178 -13.05 10.51 6.49
C LEU A 178 -14.57 10.70 6.26
N TYR A 179 -15.08 11.89 6.53
CA TYR A 179 -16.52 12.21 6.37
C TYR A 179 -16.97 12.36 4.90
N THR A 180 -16.03 12.41 3.96
CA THR A 180 -16.29 12.44 2.52
C THR A 180 -15.81 11.20 1.80
N SER A 181 -15.13 10.28 2.51
CA SER A 181 -14.53 9.08 1.93
C SER A 181 -15.61 8.08 1.51
N PRO A 182 -15.68 7.69 0.23
CA PRO A 182 -16.60 6.66 -0.21
C PRO A 182 -16.15 5.29 0.29
N SER A 183 -17.10 4.44 0.68
CA SER A 183 -16.81 3.04 1.00
C SER A 183 -16.33 2.29 -0.26
N PRO A 184 -15.39 1.33 -0.16
CA PRO A 184 -15.06 0.44 -1.28
C PRO A 184 -16.28 -0.28 -1.86
N ARG A 185 -17.33 -0.47 -1.07
CA ARG A 185 -18.61 -1.06 -1.52
C ARG A 185 -19.39 -0.12 -2.45
N ASP A 186 -19.19 1.19 -2.33
CA ASP A 186 -19.87 2.18 -3.18
C ASP A 186 -19.37 2.13 -4.63
N TYR A 187 -18.14 1.67 -4.85
CA TYR A 187 -17.58 1.46 -6.19
C TYR A 187 -17.94 0.10 -6.79
N ALA A 188 -18.36 -0.87 -5.99
CA ALA A 188 -18.74 -2.20 -6.48
C ALA A 188 -20.13 -2.22 -7.13
N ALA A 189 -20.89 -1.14 -7.02
CA ALA A 189 -22.25 -0.99 -7.57
C ALA A 189 -22.32 -0.20 -8.90
N SER A 190 -21.19 0.24 -9.42
CA SER A 190 -21.05 0.91 -10.71
C SER A 190 -20.21 0.10 -11.70
#